data_985b3faf9bd3923d7bffcfe5cf4c7ad2
#
_entry.id   985b3faf9bd3923d7bffcfe5cf4c7ad2
#
_cell.length_a   1.000
_cell.length_b   1.000
_cell.length_c   1.000
_cell.angle_alpha   90.00
_cell.angle_beta   90.00
_cell.angle_gamma   90.00
#
_symmetry.space_group_name_H-M   'P 1'
#
loop_
_entity.id
_entity.type
_entity.pdbx_description
1 polymer ?
#
loop_
_entity_poly.entity_id
_entity_poly.type
_entity_poly.pdbx_seq_one_letter_code
_entity_poly.pdbx_strand_id
1 'polypeptide(L)'
;MRRFSCIVGSVFLAMTQAQAELVINGSTISSNATVPVVTSEDYTPNNNFQSCLANLRSQAIAAGVSGATYDRYTQNLTPDYSVIDKLNYQPEFSTPIWDYLSGLVDEERVELGKQKLAQHRDVLNRASQTYGVPPETIVAVWGVESNFGDISGKYPLLQALGTLSCEGRRQSYFRTEFFATMRILQRGDLTEDQLKGSWAGAFGHTQFMPSTYERLAVDFDGDGRRDLVSSTADALASTANFLNKAGWQTGMPWGFEVKVPQGMSIDGEGRRSKH
;
A
#
# COMPACT_ATOMS: atom_id res chain seq x y z
N MET A 1 -4.54 35.73 9.15
CA MET A 1 -3.59 35.29 8.10
C MET A 1 -3.55 33.77 8.21
N ARG A 2 -4.14 33.07 7.27
CA ARG A 2 -4.10 31.60 7.26
C ARG A 2 -2.84 31.18 6.51
N ARG A 3 -1.97 30.46 7.20
CA ARG A 3 -0.79 29.83 6.61
C ARG A 3 -1.22 28.46 6.10
N PHE A 4 -1.11 28.22 4.81
CA PHE A 4 -1.30 26.91 4.22
C PHE A 4 0.08 26.34 3.89
N SER A 5 0.39 25.20 4.49
CA SER A 5 1.56 24.40 4.13
C SER A 5 1.12 23.41 3.08
N CYS A 6 1.62 23.56 1.87
CA CYS A 6 1.38 22.56 0.82
C CYS A 6 2.33 21.39 1.07
N ILE A 7 1.88 20.40 1.85
CA ILE A 7 2.55 19.11 2.00
C ILE A 7 2.09 18.26 0.82
N VAL A 8 2.83 18.28 -0.27
CA VAL A 8 2.55 17.40 -1.41
C VAL A 8 3.48 16.20 -1.32
N GLY A 9 3.06 15.10 -0.74
CA GLY A 9 2.62 14.02 -1.55
C GLY A 9 3.74 13.19 -2.19
N SER A 10 4.69 12.59 -1.40
CA SER A 10 5.41 11.39 -1.86
C SER A 10 5.12 10.17 -0.96
N VAL A 11 4.69 10.38 0.27
CA VAL A 11 4.34 9.32 1.23
C VAL A 11 3.01 8.62 0.87
N PHE A 12 2.11 9.32 0.16
CA PHE A 12 0.81 8.77 -0.27
C PHE A 12 0.85 7.79 -1.44
N LEU A 13 2.01 7.52 -2.04
CA LEU A 13 2.06 6.74 -3.27
C LEU A 13 1.80 5.25 -3.09
N ALA A 14 2.10 4.69 -1.94
CA ALA A 14 1.84 3.27 -1.68
C ALA A 14 0.33 2.97 -1.56
N MET A 15 -0.43 3.84 -0.89
CA MET A 15 -1.89 3.71 -0.79
C MET A 15 -2.62 4.21 -2.05
N THR A 16 -2.06 5.20 -2.78
CA THR A 16 -2.71 5.79 -3.95
C THR A 16 -2.56 5.00 -5.24
N GLN A 17 -1.61 4.07 -5.37
CA GLN A 17 -1.55 3.19 -6.55
C GLN A 17 -2.79 2.31 -6.70
N ALA A 18 -3.44 1.98 -5.59
CA ALA A 18 -4.73 1.29 -5.62
C ALA A 18 -5.87 2.11 -6.24
N GLN A 19 -5.70 3.42 -6.39
CA GLN A 19 -6.75 4.36 -6.83
C GLN A 19 -6.46 5.06 -8.16
N ALA A 20 -5.24 4.95 -8.68
CA ALA A 20 -4.80 5.73 -9.85
C ALA A 20 -5.40 5.27 -11.19
N GLU A 21 -6.04 4.11 -11.27
CA GLU A 21 -6.60 3.57 -12.52
C GLU A 21 -8.08 3.96 -12.78
N LEU A 22 -8.70 4.77 -11.91
CA LEU A 22 -10.13 5.07 -12.05
C LEU A 22 -10.46 6.25 -12.97
N VAL A 23 -9.49 6.81 -13.69
CA VAL A 23 -9.74 7.93 -14.62
C VAL A 23 -9.10 7.63 -15.97
N ILE A 24 -9.61 6.61 -16.67
CA ILE A 24 -9.50 6.50 -18.11
C ILE A 24 -10.89 6.08 -18.64
N ASN A 25 -11.74 7.06 -18.84
CA ASN A 25 -12.66 7.23 -19.96
C ASN A 25 -13.52 8.46 -19.64
N GLY A 26 -13.36 9.47 -20.45
CA GLY A 26 -14.08 10.74 -20.31
C GLY A 26 -15.59 10.59 -20.50
N SER A 27 -16.28 10.40 -19.40
CA SER A 27 -17.74 10.63 -19.33
C SER A 27 -18.01 11.34 -18.02
N THR A 28 -18.47 12.57 -18.12
CA THR A 28 -19.00 13.36 -17.02
C THR A 28 -20.20 12.64 -16.42
N ILE A 29 -20.04 12.04 -15.25
CA ILE A 29 -21.17 11.54 -14.46
C ILE A 29 -21.59 12.66 -13.52
N SER A 30 -22.83 13.13 -13.74
CA SER A 30 -23.53 14.09 -12.89
C SER A 30 -23.58 13.62 -11.44
N SER A 31 -23.27 14.51 -10.52
CA SER A 31 -23.03 14.31 -9.10
C SER A 31 -24.30 14.11 -8.23
N ASN A 32 -25.26 13.27 -8.64
CA ASN A 32 -26.46 13.00 -7.85
C ASN A 32 -26.86 11.52 -7.76
N ALA A 33 -25.93 10.60 -7.97
CA ALA A 33 -26.17 9.20 -7.63
C ALA A 33 -25.66 8.92 -6.23
N THR A 34 -26.53 8.83 -5.25
CA THR A 34 -26.29 8.15 -3.98
C THR A 34 -25.94 6.71 -4.30
N VAL A 35 -24.64 6.36 -4.24
CA VAL A 35 -24.21 4.98 -4.33
C VAL A 35 -24.76 4.29 -3.08
N PRO A 36 -25.59 3.25 -3.17
CA PRO A 36 -26.09 2.55 -2.00
C PRO A 36 -24.87 1.98 -1.24
N VAL A 37 -24.76 2.32 0.02
CA VAL A 37 -23.80 1.67 0.94
C VAL A 37 -24.36 0.28 1.17
N VAL A 38 -23.74 -0.73 0.56
CA VAL A 38 -24.03 -2.14 0.85
C VAL A 38 -23.35 -2.44 2.18
N THR A 39 -24.12 -2.63 3.23
CA THR A 39 -23.63 -3.04 4.55
C THR A 39 -23.51 -4.58 4.59
N SER A 40 -22.77 -5.11 5.56
CA SER A 40 -22.62 -6.56 5.75
C SER A 40 -23.96 -7.29 5.94
N GLU A 41 -24.99 -6.61 6.40
CA GLU A 41 -26.34 -7.15 6.60
C GLU A 41 -27.08 -7.39 5.27
N ASP A 42 -26.71 -6.65 4.20
CA ASP A 42 -27.30 -6.80 2.86
C ASP A 42 -26.52 -7.80 1.99
N TYR A 43 -25.37 -8.30 2.48
CA TYR A 43 -24.55 -9.24 1.75
C TYR A 43 -24.96 -10.69 2.10
N THR A 44 -25.72 -11.34 1.24
CA THR A 44 -25.91 -12.78 1.29
C THR A 44 -24.65 -13.46 0.71
N PRO A 45 -23.88 -14.22 1.53
CA PRO A 45 -22.70 -14.92 1.04
C PRO A 45 -23.08 -15.79 -0.16
N ASN A 46 -22.52 -15.50 -1.30
CA ASN A 46 -22.68 -16.38 -2.44
C ASN A 46 -21.92 -17.67 -2.11
N ASN A 47 -22.60 -18.81 -2.02
CA ASN A 47 -21.99 -20.15 -1.76
C ASN A 47 -21.02 -20.58 -2.86
N ASN A 48 -20.45 -19.64 -3.59
CA ASN A 48 -19.69 -19.83 -4.82
C ASN A 48 -18.20 -19.45 -4.71
N PHE A 49 -17.69 -19.18 -3.50
CA PHE A 49 -16.28 -18.79 -3.34
C PHE A 49 -15.33 -19.84 -3.92
N GLN A 50 -15.56 -21.12 -3.62
CA GLN A 50 -14.75 -22.21 -4.15
C GLN A 50 -14.87 -22.35 -5.67
N SER A 51 -16.06 -22.13 -6.23
CA SER A 51 -16.25 -22.10 -7.68
C SER A 51 -15.53 -20.89 -8.32
N CYS A 52 -15.53 -19.75 -7.67
CA CYS A 52 -14.75 -18.59 -8.10
C CYS A 52 -13.25 -18.92 -8.12
N LEU A 53 -12.71 -19.47 -7.04
CA LEU A 53 -11.30 -19.87 -6.99
C LEU A 53 -10.98 -20.89 -8.10
N ALA A 54 -11.82 -21.87 -8.33
CA ALA A 54 -11.63 -22.82 -9.42
C ALA A 54 -11.54 -22.14 -10.80
N ASN A 55 -12.37 -21.14 -11.06
CA ASN A 55 -12.37 -20.35 -12.29
C ASN A 55 -11.15 -19.44 -12.41
N LEU A 56 -10.53 -19.02 -11.29
CA LEU A 56 -9.31 -18.19 -11.32
C LEU A 56 -8.04 -18.99 -11.59
N ARG A 57 -8.07 -20.32 -11.48
CA ARG A 57 -6.90 -21.18 -11.62
C ARG A 57 -6.14 -20.98 -12.94
N SER A 58 -6.86 -20.96 -14.05
CA SER A 58 -6.23 -20.76 -15.38
C SER A 58 -5.61 -19.36 -15.52
N GLN A 59 -6.25 -18.34 -14.94
CA GLN A 59 -5.72 -16.98 -14.94
C GLN A 59 -4.46 -16.88 -14.07
N ALA A 60 -4.42 -17.54 -12.93
CA ALA A 60 -3.25 -17.58 -12.06
C ALA A 60 -2.06 -18.25 -12.75
N ILE A 61 -2.30 -19.35 -13.45
CA ILE A 61 -1.25 -20.05 -14.24
C ILE A 61 -0.74 -19.14 -15.35
N ALA A 62 -1.61 -18.47 -16.08
CA ALA A 62 -1.21 -17.50 -17.10
C ALA A 62 -0.43 -16.31 -16.50
N ALA A 63 -0.68 -15.97 -15.25
CA ALA A 63 0.05 -14.95 -14.50
C ALA A 63 1.34 -15.47 -13.83
N GLY A 64 1.79 -16.70 -14.09
CA GLY A 64 3.07 -17.25 -13.61
C GLY A 64 3.01 -17.99 -12.27
N VAL A 65 1.82 -18.25 -11.73
CA VAL A 65 1.64 -19.13 -10.57
C VAL A 65 1.62 -20.58 -11.05
N SER A 66 2.42 -21.47 -10.46
CA SER A 66 2.34 -22.91 -10.79
C SER A 66 1.01 -23.51 -10.35
N GLY A 67 0.50 -24.50 -11.08
CA GLY A 67 -0.71 -25.21 -10.70
C GLY A 67 -0.62 -25.80 -9.29
N ALA A 68 0.53 -26.35 -8.93
CA ALA A 68 0.77 -26.90 -7.60
C ALA A 68 0.72 -25.85 -6.49
N THR A 69 1.29 -24.66 -6.71
CA THR A 69 1.21 -23.54 -5.79
C THR A 69 -0.24 -23.07 -5.62
N TYR A 70 -0.94 -22.89 -6.75
CA TYR A 70 -2.34 -22.47 -6.71
C TYR A 70 -3.18 -23.44 -5.90
N ASP A 71 -3.12 -24.72 -6.24
CA ASP A 71 -3.93 -25.77 -5.60
C ASP A 71 -3.60 -25.88 -4.11
N ARG A 72 -2.32 -25.82 -3.73
CA ARG A 72 -1.87 -25.84 -2.33
C ARG A 72 -2.52 -24.74 -1.49
N TYR A 73 -2.53 -23.51 -1.99
CA TYR A 73 -2.97 -22.34 -1.22
C TYR A 73 -4.45 -22.00 -1.37
N THR A 74 -5.19 -22.69 -2.26
CA THR A 74 -6.63 -22.47 -2.44
C THR A 74 -7.52 -23.61 -1.95
N GLN A 75 -7.02 -24.85 -1.84
CA GLN A 75 -7.82 -26.03 -1.51
C GLN A 75 -8.64 -25.90 -0.21
N ASN A 76 -8.10 -25.21 0.81
CA ASN A 76 -8.76 -25.01 2.10
C ASN A 76 -9.01 -23.53 2.41
N LEU A 77 -8.87 -22.65 1.41
CA LEU A 77 -9.04 -21.22 1.60
C LEU A 77 -10.51 -20.90 1.85
N THR A 78 -10.78 -20.24 2.97
CA THR A 78 -12.11 -19.74 3.33
C THR A 78 -12.19 -18.24 3.16
N PRO A 79 -13.35 -17.67 2.77
CA PRO A 79 -13.49 -16.24 2.62
C PRO A 79 -13.49 -15.53 3.98
N ASP A 80 -12.99 -14.29 4.02
CA ASP A 80 -13.16 -13.36 5.12
C ASP A 80 -14.02 -12.18 4.63
N TYR A 81 -15.30 -12.22 4.90
CA TYR A 81 -16.23 -11.18 4.45
C TYR A 81 -16.05 -9.84 5.17
N SER A 82 -15.35 -9.80 6.30
CA SER A 82 -15.06 -8.54 7.00
C SER A 82 -14.25 -7.55 6.17
N VAL A 83 -13.53 -8.02 5.13
CA VAL A 83 -12.79 -7.16 4.21
C VAL A 83 -13.71 -6.44 3.23
N ILE A 84 -14.92 -6.97 2.97
CA ILE A 84 -15.91 -6.34 2.09
C ILE A 84 -16.45 -5.05 2.73
N ASP A 85 -16.72 -5.07 4.03
CA ASP A 85 -17.18 -3.88 4.76
C ASP A 85 -16.15 -2.75 4.68
N LYS A 86 -14.87 -3.10 4.81
CA LYS A 86 -13.77 -2.14 4.73
C LYS A 86 -13.57 -1.57 3.33
N LEU A 87 -13.94 -2.30 2.29
CA LEU A 87 -13.84 -1.84 0.91
C LEU A 87 -14.63 -0.56 0.63
N ASN A 88 -15.69 -0.31 1.41
CA ASN A 88 -16.55 0.85 1.28
C ASN A 88 -16.22 1.98 2.28
N TYR A 89 -15.31 1.73 3.22
CA TYR A 89 -14.89 2.69 4.24
C TYR A 89 -13.43 3.09 4.02
N GLN A 90 -13.22 4.33 3.56
CA GLN A 90 -11.89 4.90 3.28
C GLN A 90 -11.79 6.26 3.97
N PRO A 91 -11.44 6.31 5.27
CA PRO A 91 -11.43 7.53 6.08
C PRO A 91 -10.44 8.59 5.56
N GLU A 92 -9.38 8.18 4.87
CA GLU A 92 -8.37 9.05 4.26
C GLU A 92 -8.95 10.03 3.23
N PHE A 93 -10.15 9.77 2.69
CA PHE A 93 -10.83 10.68 1.77
C PHE A 93 -11.90 11.55 2.43
N SER A 94 -12.28 11.23 3.66
CA SER A 94 -13.35 11.92 4.39
C SER A 94 -12.83 12.71 5.59
N THR A 95 -11.65 12.36 6.11
CA THR A 95 -11.04 13.03 7.26
C THR A 95 -10.39 14.35 6.80
N PRO A 96 -10.66 15.48 7.48
CA PRO A 96 -9.97 16.73 7.19
C PRO A 96 -8.45 16.57 7.26
N ILE A 97 -7.71 17.20 6.36
CA ILE A 97 -6.27 17.01 6.23
C ILE A 97 -5.49 17.25 7.51
N TRP A 98 -5.89 18.21 8.32
CA TRP A 98 -5.21 18.52 9.57
C TRP A 98 -5.43 17.45 10.63
N ASP A 99 -6.64 16.91 10.73
CA ASP A 99 -6.96 15.81 11.64
C ASP A 99 -6.24 14.54 11.22
N TYR A 100 -6.17 14.30 9.89
CA TYR A 100 -5.41 13.18 9.34
C TYR A 100 -3.92 13.29 9.65
N LEU A 101 -3.32 14.46 9.43
CA LEU A 101 -1.90 14.69 9.72
C LEU A 101 -1.59 14.59 11.22
N SER A 102 -2.46 15.12 12.10
CA SER A 102 -2.25 15.04 13.55
C SER A 102 -2.27 13.59 14.07
N GLY A 103 -3.03 12.72 13.41
CA GLY A 103 -3.05 11.29 13.75
C GLY A 103 -1.83 10.51 13.24
N LEU A 104 -1.14 11.03 12.22
CA LEU A 104 0.03 10.39 11.62
C LEU A 104 1.36 10.93 12.17
N VAL A 105 1.40 12.18 12.58
CA VAL A 105 2.64 12.87 12.99
C VAL A 105 2.42 13.53 14.35
N ASP A 106 2.73 12.79 15.39
CA ASP A 106 2.75 13.24 16.78
C ASP A 106 4.19 13.34 17.30
N GLU A 107 4.37 13.97 18.46
CA GLU A 107 5.69 14.19 19.05
C GLU A 107 6.39 12.87 19.43
N GLU A 108 5.63 11.89 19.92
CA GLU A 108 6.16 10.58 20.30
C GLU A 108 6.72 9.84 19.08
N ARG A 109 5.98 9.83 17.96
CA ARG A 109 6.43 9.22 16.70
C ARG A 109 7.65 9.93 16.12
N VAL A 110 7.71 11.26 16.21
CA VAL A 110 8.87 12.04 15.77
C VAL A 110 10.12 11.67 16.60
N GLU A 111 9.98 11.57 17.92
CA GLU A 111 11.09 11.22 18.79
C GLU A 111 11.55 9.77 18.58
N LEU A 112 10.63 8.83 18.46
CA LEU A 112 10.94 7.44 18.09
C LEU A 112 11.62 7.37 16.73
N GLY A 113 11.19 8.16 15.75
CA GLY A 113 11.83 8.26 14.44
C GLY A 113 13.28 8.70 14.50
N LYS A 114 13.63 9.66 15.36
CA LYS A 114 15.02 10.07 15.59
C LYS A 114 15.86 8.93 16.18
N GLN A 115 15.28 8.17 17.10
CA GLN A 115 15.95 7.00 17.69
C GLN A 115 16.17 5.91 16.62
N LYS A 116 15.16 5.61 15.79
CA LYS A 116 15.28 4.65 14.68
C LYS A 116 16.29 5.10 13.64
N LEU A 117 16.34 6.39 13.32
CA LEU A 117 17.37 6.97 12.45
C LEU A 117 18.79 6.71 12.98
N ALA A 118 19.00 6.90 14.28
CA ALA A 118 20.29 6.63 14.92
C ALA A 118 20.61 5.14 14.98
N GLN A 119 19.61 4.31 15.32
CA GLN A 119 19.75 2.85 15.45
C GLN A 119 20.12 2.18 14.13
N HIS A 120 19.52 2.62 13.00
CA HIS A 120 19.70 2.03 11.68
C HIS A 120 20.59 2.86 10.75
N ARG A 121 21.43 3.73 11.30
CA ARG A 121 22.25 4.70 10.57
C ARG A 121 23.03 4.09 9.40
N ASP A 122 23.69 2.96 9.62
CA ASP A 122 24.55 2.36 8.60
C ASP A 122 23.74 1.84 7.40
N VAL A 123 22.62 1.17 7.66
CA VAL A 123 21.71 0.67 6.62
C VAL A 123 21.11 1.85 5.86
N LEU A 124 20.63 2.86 6.57
CA LEU A 124 20.01 4.06 5.99
C LEU A 124 21.00 4.84 5.13
N ASN A 125 22.25 5.02 5.57
CA ASN A 125 23.28 5.70 4.79
C ASN A 125 23.60 4.92 3.51
N ARG A 126 23.76 3.59 3.58
CA ARG A 126 23.98 2.76 2.38
C ARG A 126 22.79 2.85 1.42
N ALA A 127 21.55 2.75 1.93
CA ALA A 127 20.34 2.89 1.11
C ALA A 127 20.25 4.28 0.47
N SER A 128 20.55 5.34 1.23
CA SER A 128 20.60 6.71 0.72
C SER A 128 21.64 6.89 -0.38
N GLN A 129 22.84 6.35 -0.20
CA GLN A 129 23.88 6.38 -1.23
C GLN A 129 23.49 5.65 -2.49
N THR A 130 22.79 4.51 -2.34
CA THR A 130 22.38 3.66 -3.47
C THR A 130 21.23 4.27 -4.27
N TYR A 131 20.23 4.83 -3.58
CA TYR A 131 18.96 5.24 -4.20
C TYR A 131 18.74 6.76 -4.22
N GLY A 132 19.59 7.55 -3.59
CA GLY A 132 19.51 9.01 -3.57
C GLY A 132 18.41 9.57 -2.67
N VAL A 133 17.82 8.79 -1.80
CA VAL A 133 16.74 9.19 -0.89
C VAL A 133 17.32 9.48 0.50
N PRO A 134 17.06 10.65 1.12
CA PRO A 134 17.58 10.97 2.45
C PRO A 134 17.12 9.96 3.51
N PRO A 135 17.99 9.60 4.47
CA PRO A 135 17.66 8.70 5.58
C PRO A 135 16.40 9.10 6.34
N GLU A 136 16.19 10.39 6.57
CA GLU A 136 15.04 10.94 7.29
C GLU A 136 13.73 10.66 6.55
N THR A 137 13.75 10.74 5.22
CA THR A 137 12.58 10.42 4.39
C THR A 137 12.23 8.93 4.47
N ILE A 138 13.22 8.05 4.41
CA ILE A 138 13.00 6.59 4.53
C ILE A 138 12.40 6.25 5.89
N VAL A 139 12.95 6.82 6.97
CA VAL A 139 12.45 6.61 8.34
C VAL A 139 11.06 7.20 8.53
N ALA A 140 10.77 8.36 7.93
CA ALA A 140 9.44 8.97 8.01
C ALA A 140 8.37 8.08 7.35
N VAL A 141 8.65 7.50 6.19
CA VAL A 141 7.76 6.52 5.55
C VAL A 141 7.53 5.32 6.46
N TRP A 142 8.60 4.75 7.01
CA TRP A 142 8.50 3.61 7.93
C TRP A 142 7.64 3.92 9.16
N GLY A 143 7.80 5.11 9.75
CA GLY A 143 6.98 5.55 10.89
C GLY A 143 5.51 5.71 10.56
N VAL A 144 5.19 6.31 9.42
CA VAL A 144 3.80 6.56 9.01
C VAL A 144 3.10 5.27 8.59
N GLU A 145 3.80 4.37 7.88
CA GLU A 145 3.19 3.16 7.32
C GLU A 145 2.91 2.09 8.38
N SER A 146 3.78 1.90 9.36
CA SER A 146 3.64 0.79 10.30
C SER A 146 4.07 1.10 11.74
N ASN A 147 4.22 2.37 12.10
CA ASN A 147 4.82 2.74 13.38
C ASN A 147 6.15 2.02 13.63
N PHE A 148 7.05 2.09 12.65
CA PHE A 148 8.38 1.46 12.67
C PHE A 148 8.33 -0.08 12.79
N GLY A 149 7.33 -0.69 12.18
CA GLY A 149 7.16 -2.14 12.13
C GLY A 149 6.27 -2.73 13.21
N ASP A 150 5.83 -1.94 14.19
CA ASP A 150 4.98 -2.42 15.29
C ASP A 150 3.54 -2.75 14.82
N ILE A 151 3.07 -2.10 13.76
CA ILE A 151 1.71 -2.26 13.24
C ILE A 151 1.78 -2.64 11.75
N SER A 152 1.89 -3.92 11.44
CA SER A 152 1.99 -4.44 10.07
C SER A 152 0.67 -4.95 9.48
N GLY A 153 -0.41 -4.94 10.28
CA GLY A 153 -1.70 -5.51 9.90
C GLY A 153 -1.87 -6.95 10.36
N LYS A 154 -3.12 -7.45 10.32
CA LYS A 154 -3.49 -8.75 10.91
C LYS A 154 -4.19 -9.71 9.94
N TYR A 155 -4.54 -9.25 8.74
CA TYR A 155 -5.26 -10.07 7.77
C TYR A 155 -4.29 -11.01 7.04
N PRO A 156 -4.53 -12.33 7.03
CA PRO A 156 -3.81 -13.23 6.13
C PRO A 156 -4.05 -12.80 4.67
N LEU A 157 -2.98 -12.50 3.93
CA LEU A 157 -3.09 -11.91 2.60
C LEU A 157 -3.83 -12.82 1.61
N LEU A 158 -3.57 -14.12 1.66
CA LEU A 158 -4.26 -15.08 0.79
C LEU A 158 -5.77 -15.04 1.01
N GLN A 159 -6.21 -15.00 2.27
CA GLN A 159 -7.62 -14.99 2.62
C GLN A 159 -8.28 -13.66 2.22
N ALA A 160 -7.68 -12.53 2.60
CA ALA A 160 -8.21 -11.20 2.29
C ALA A 160 -8.29 -10.95 0.78
N LEU A 161 -7.17 -11.17 0.07
CA LEU A 161 -7.10 -10.94 -1.37
C LEU A 161 -7.89 -11.99 -2.17
N GLY A 162 -7.93 -13.24 -1.71
CA GLY A 162 -8.79 -14.28 -2.31
C GLY A 162 -10.26 -13.88 -2.23
N THR A 163 -10.72 -13.40 -1.08
CA THR A 163 -12.08 -12.88 -0.91
C THR A 163 -12.36 -11.72 -1.84
N LEU A 164 -11.51 -10.69 -1.84
CA LEU A 164 -11.67 -9.51 -2.69
C LEU A 164 -11.51 -9.80 -4.19
N SER A 165 -10.88 -10.90 -4.55
CA SER A 165 -10.76 -11.37 -5.94
C SER A 165 -12.05 -11.94 -6.48
N CYS A 166 -12.88 -12.48 -5.60
CA CYS A 166 -14.15 -13.14 -5.92
C CYS A 166 -15.36 -12.27 -5.62
N GLU A 167 -15.26 -11.37 -4.66
CA GLU A 167 -16.37 -10.64 -4.09
C GLU A 167 -16.10 -9.13 -4.06
N GLY A 168 -17.18 -8.35 -4.05
CA GLY A 168 -17.10 -6.90 -3.98
C GLY A 168 -16.69 -6.23 -5.30
N ARG A 169 -16.21 -4.99 -5.20
CA ARG A 169 -15.77 -4.18 -6.33
C ARG A 169 -14.26 -4.30 -6.55
N ARG A 170 -13.78 -3.94 -7.77
CA ARG A 170 -12.34 -3.94 -8.13
C ARG A 170 -11.69 -5.33 -8.11
N GLN A 171 -12.45 -6.38 -8.39
CA GLN A 171 -11.95 -7.75 -8.34
C GLN A 171 -10.70 -7.98 -9.22
N SER A 172 -10.63 -7.38 -10.41
CA SER A 172 -9.46 -7.53 -11.30
C SER A 172 -8.17 -7.02 -10.66
N TYR A 173 -8.23 -5.90 -9.94
CA TYR A 173 -7.11 -5.38 -9.18
C TYR A 173 -6.68 -6.37 -8.09
N PHE A 174 -7.62 -6.83 -7.27
CA PHE A 174 -7.31 -7.77 -6.18
C PHE A 174 -6.84 -9.14 -6.67
N ARG A 175 -7.29 -9.60 -7.86
CA ARG A 175 -6.74 -10.80 -8.51
C ARG A 175 -5.26 -10.66 -8.84
N THR A 176 -4.85 -9.50 -9.32
CA THR A 176 -3.42 -9.20 -9.57
C THR A 176 -2.61 -9.32 -8.29
N GLU A 177 -3.08 -8.75 -7.19
CA GLU A 177 -2.41 -8.81 -5.88
C GLU A 177 -2.43 -10.23 -5.28
N PHE A 178 -3.53 -10.96 -5.44
CA PHE A 178 -3.66 -12.36 -5.02
C PHE A 178 -2.64 -13.27 -5.72
N PHE A 179 -2.52 -13.14 -7.04
CA PHE A 179 -1.55 -13.92 -7.79
C PHE A 179 -0.11 -13.50 -7.48
N ALA A 180 0.14 -12.23 -7.25
CA ALA A 180 1.45 -11.75 -6.79
C ALA A 180 1.82 -12.35 -5.43
N THR A 181 0.87 -12.43 -4.49
CA THR A 181 1.07 -13.09 -3.18
C THR A 181 1.47 -14.55 -3.35
N MET A 182 0.81 -15.28 -4.24
CA MET A 182 1.16 -16.68 -4.53
C MET A 182 2.54 -16.81 -5.17
N ARG A 183 2.94 -15.90 -6.05
CA ARG A 183 4.29 -15.91 -6.64
C ARG A 183 5.39 -15.60 -5.61
N ILE A 184 5.12 -14.73 -4.63
CA ILE A 184 6.03 -14.48 -3.49
C ILE A 184 6.25 -15.79 -2.72
N LEU A 185 5.18 -16.50 -2.39
CA LEU A 185 5.25 -17.81 -1.72
C LEU A 185 5.96 -18.87 -2.58
N GLN A 186 5.70 -18.86 -3.88
CA GLN A 186 6.33 -19.80 -4.83
C GLN A 186 7.85 -19.62 -4.92
N ARG A 187 8.33 -18.37 -4.81
CA ARG A 187 9.77 -18.10 -4.78
C ARG A 187 10.42 -18.47 -3.44
N GLY A 188 9.65 -18.51 -2.37
CA GLY A 188 10.15 -18.80 -1.03
C GLY A 188 10.85 -17.63 -0.34
N ASP A 189 10.65 -16.41 -0.84
CA ASP A 189 11.16 -15.21 -0.18
C ASP A 189 10.51 -15.03 1.21
N LEU A 190 9.21 -15.32 1.31
CA LEU A 190 8.41 -15.23 2.52
C LEU A 190 7.55 -16.48 2.73
N THR A 191 7.21 -16.76 3.97
CA THR A 191 6.26 -17.82 4.36
C THR A 191 4.82 -17.29 4.41
N GLU A 192 3.84 -18.19 4.40
CA GLU A 192 2.43 -17.82 4.55
C GLU A 192 2.16 -17.08 5.86
N ASP A 193 2.79 -17.50 6.96
CA ASP A 193 2.64 -16.86 8.28
C ASP A 193 3.18 -15.43 8.33
N GLN A 194 4.20 -15.11 7.52
CA GLN A 194 4.74 -13.76 7.37
C GLN A 194 3.84 -12.86 6.52
N LEU A 195 3.03 -13.44 5.63
CA LEU A 195 2.15 -12.68 4.74
C LEU A 195 0.82 -12.31 5.43
N LYS A 196 0.95 -11.47 6.46
CA LYS A 196 -0.15 -10.78 7.14
C LYS A 196 -0.01 -9.29 6.92
N GLY A 197 -1.12 -8.59 6.75
CA GLY A 197 -1.09 -7.17 6.42
C GLY A 197 -2.44 -6.48 6.62
N SER A 198 -2.65 -5.41 5.85
CA SER A 198 -3.92 -4.70 5.81
C SER A 198 -5.02 -5.56 5.15
N TRP A 199 -6.27 -5.16 5.34
CA TRP A 199 -7.42 -5.80 4.69
C TRP A 199 -7.33 -5.80 3.15
N ALA A 200 -6.62 -4.83 2.58
CA ALA A 200 -6.43 -4.66 1.15
C ALA A 200 -5.14 -5.30 0.60
N GLY A 201 -4.31 -5.92 1.46
CA GLY A 201 -3.14 -6.68 1.05
C GLY A 201 -1.80 -5.95 1.17
N ALA A 202 -1.75 -4.72 1.71
CA ALA A 202 -0.49 -4.06 2.02
C ALA A 202 0.17 -4.73 3.23
N PHE A 203 1.48 -4.99 3.18
CA PHE A 203 2.17 -5.78 4.21
C PHE A 203 3.62 -5.34 4.46
N GLY A 204 4.17 -5.84 5.57
CA GLY A 204 5.53 -5.60 5.99
C GLY A 204 5.75 -4.21 6.60
N HIS A 205 7.00 -3.91 6.91
CA HIS A 205 7.41 -2.67 7.58
C HIS A 205 6.96 -1.38 6.87
N THR A 206 6.87 -1.39 5.55
CA THR A 206 6.56 -0.21 4.74
C THR A 206 5.33 -0.38 3.84
N GLN A 207 4.47 -1.34 4.21
CA GLN A 207 3.13 -1.56 3.66
C GLN A 207 3.11 -1.64 2.12
N PHE A 208 3.98 -2.48 1.55
CA PHE A 208 3.98 -2.73 0.12
C PHE A 208 2.80 -3.61 -0.29
N MET A 209 2.20 -3.28 -1.42
CA MET A 209 1.32 -4.22 -2.11
C MET A 209 2.13 -5.39 -2.70
N PRO A 210 1.59 -6.62 -2.79
CA PRO A 210 2.32 -7.77 -3.33
C PRO A 210 2.94 -7.53 -4.71
N SER A 211 2.21 -6.89 -5.62
CA SER A 211 2.75 -6.56 -6.96
C SER A 211 3.86 -5.50 -6.90
N THR A 212 3.81 -4.59 -5.95
CA THR A 212 4.87 -3.61 -5.70
C THR A 212 6.11 -4.30 -5.13
N TYR A 213 5.92 -5.21 -4.18
CA TYR A 213 6.99 -6.05 -3.65
C TYR A 213 7.72 -6.80 -4.78
N GLU A 214 6.99 -7.47 -5.68
CA GLU A 214 7.61 -8.20 -6.78
C GLU A 214 8.53 -7.34 -7.66
N ARG A 215 8.14 -6.10 -7.88
CA ARG A 215 8.87 -5.18 -8.76
C ARG A 215 10.00 -4.44 -8.08
N LEU A 216 9.86 -4.14 -6.79
CA LEU A 216 10.69 -3.12 -6.13
C LEU A 216 11.35 -3.57 -4.83
N ALA A 217 10.95 -4.70 -4.25
CA ALA A 217 11.64 -5.25 -3.08
C ALA A 217 13.06 -5.67 -3.44
N VAL A 218 14.00 -5.39 -2.55
CA VAL A 218 15.42 -5.71 -2.71
C VAL A 218 15.91 -6.54 -1.53
N ASP A 219 16.82 -7.46 -1.79
CA ASP A 219 17.64 -8.14 -0.80
C ASP A 219 18.86 -7.24 -0.50
N PHE A 220 18.81 -6.52 0.59
CA PHE A 220 19.81 -5.50 0.90
C PHE A 220 20.82 -5.96 1.95
N ASP A 221 20.47 -6.96 2.75
CA ASP A 221 21.39 -7.60 3.68
C ASP A 221 22.17 -8.77 3.04
N GLY A 222 21.75 -9.23 1.86
CA GLY A 222 22.46 -10.21 1.05
C GLY A 222 22.24 -11.65 1.50
N ASP A 223 21.14 -11.95 2.20
CA ASP A 223 20.81 -13.30 2.67
C ASP A 223 20.16 -14.19 1.59
N GLY A 224 19.89 -13.65 0.40
CA GLY A 224 19.26 -14.32 -0.74
C GLY A 224 17.75 -14.22 -0.75
N ARG A 225 17.14 -13.43 0.12
CA ARG A 225 15.70 -13.20 0.23
C ARG A 225 15.41 -11.71 0.18
N ARG A 226 14.17 -11.38 -0.12
CA ARG A 226 13.65 -10.01 -0.04
C ARG A 226 12.63 -9.97 1.09
N ASP A 227 13.05 -9.80 2.33
CA ASP A 227 12.19 -9.91 3.50
C ASP A 227 11.79 -8.54 4.07
N LEU A 228 10.65 -7.99 3.61
CA LEU A 228 10.11 -6.73 4.13
C LEU A 228 9.37 -6.89 5.48
N VAL A 229 9.32 -8.09 6.03
CA VAL A 229 8.61 -8.40 7.29
C VAL A 229 9.58 -8.56 8.44
N SER A 230 10.70 -9.28 8.25
CA SER A 230 11.66 -9.59 9.31
C SER A 230 13.00 -8.87 9.12
N SER A 231 13.38 -8.50 7.88
CA SER A 231 14.60 -7.72 7.62
C SER A 231 14.29 -6.22 7.51
N THR A 232 14.66 -5.48 8.54
CA THR A 232 14.59 -4.01 8.52
C THR A 232 15.47 -3.43 7.40
N ALA A 233 16.60 -4.07 7.08
CA ALA A 233 17.51 -3.62 6.03
C ALA A 233 16.82 -3.66 4.66
N ASP A 234 16.17 -4.77 4.33
CA ASP A 234 15.44 -4.94 3.08
C ASP A 234 14.27 -3.97 2.99
N ALA A 235 13.52 -3.82 4.07
CA ALA A 235 12.36 -2.92 4.11
C ALA A 235 12.77 -1.47 3.85
N LEU A 236 13.80 -0.96 4.54
CA LEU A 236 14.27 0.41 4.37
C LEU A 236 14.86 0.66 2.99
N ALA A 237 15.68 -0.27 2.49
CA ALA A 237 16.26 -0.16 1.15
C ALA A 237 15.21 -0.30 0.04
N SER A 238 14.23 -1.19 0.21
CA SER A 238 13.10 -1.31 -0.73
C SER A 238 12.26 -0.05 -0.78
N THR A 239 12.06 0.63 0.35
CA THR A 239 11.39 1.93 0.42
C THR A 239 12.17 3.00 -0.35
N ALA A 240 13.48 3.05 -0.17
CA ALA A 240 14.34 3.97 -0.92
C ALA A 240 14.30 3.67 -2.43
N ASN A 241 14.37 2.38 -2.82
CA ASN A 241 14.22 1.96 -4.21
C ASN A 241 12.86 2.35 -4.79
N PHE A 242 11.78 2.17 -4.02
CA PHE A 242 10.43 2.56 -4.43
C PHE A 242 10.36 4.07 -4.72
N LEU A 243 10.85 4.91 -3.82
CA LEU A 243 10.84 6.36 -4.00
C LEU A 243 11.70 6.79 -5.19
N ASN A 244 12.89 6.19 -5.35
CA ASN A 244 13.75 6.42 -6.50
C ASN A 244 13.03 6.09 -7.82
N LYS A 245 12.41 4.91 -7.92
CA LYS A 245 11.66 4.49 -9.12
C LYS A 245 10.37 5.29 -9.33
N ALA A 246 9.84 5.89 -8.28
CA ALA A 246 8.69 6.82 -8.36
C ALA A 246 9.08 8.23 -8.83
N GLY A 247 10.37 8.50 -9.06
CA GLY A 247 10.85 9.76 -9.58
C GLY A 247 11.43 10.71 -8.52
N TRP A 248 11.86 10.18 -7.36
CA TRP A 248 12.58 10.97 -6.37
C TRP A 248 13.82 11.64 -6.99
N GLN A 249 13.97 12.93 -6.76
CA GLN A 249 15.12 13.71 -7.24
C GLN A 249 15.96 14.16 -6.04
N THR A 250 17.18 13.65 -5.97
CA THR A 250 18.13 14.01 -4.91
C THR A 250 18.39 15.51 -4.88
N GLY A 251 18.32 16.10 -3.69
CA GLY A 251 18.54 17.54 -3.50
C GLY A 251 17.33 18.43 -3.81
N MET A 252 16.25 17.88 -4.37
CA MET A 252 15.00 18.63 -4.50
C MET A 252 14.22 18.58 -3.18
N PRO A 253 13.72 19.72 -2.70
CA PRO A 253 12.88 19.76 -1.52
C PRO A 253 11.54 19.07 -1.80
N TRP A 254 11.00 18.38 -0.80
CA TRP A 254 9.71 17.72 -0.89
C TRP A 254 8.52 18.70 -0.90
N GLY A 255 8.73 19.97 -0.51
CA GLY A 255 7.71 21.01 -0.52
C GLY A 255 8.23 22.34 -0.01
N PHE A 256 7.40 23.35 -0.17
CA PHE A 256 7.65 24.71 0.31
C PHE A 256 6.40 25.24 1.01
N GLU A 257 6.58 26.02 2.07
CA GLU A 257 5.51 26.85 2.61
C GLU A 257 5.29 28.04 1.67
N VAL A 258 4.05 28.23 1.22
CA VAL A 258 3.68 29.32 0.33
C VAL A 258 2.60 30.19 0.95
N LYS A 259 2.67 31.48 0.66
CA LYS A 259 1.62 32.44 1.03
C LYS A 259 0.67 32.59 -0.16
N VAL A 260 -0.57 32.16 0.03
CA VAL A 260 -1.59 32.32 -1.00
C VAL A 260 -2.13 33.75 -0.93
N PRO A 261 -2.11 34.53 -2.04
CA PRO A 261 -2.71 35.85 -2.11
C PRO A 261 -4.23 35.80 -1.79
N GLN A 262 -4.71 36.88 -1.19
CA GLN A 262 -6.15 36.99 -0.89
C GLN A 262 -6.96 37.01 -2.19
N GLY A 263 -7.98 36.14 -2.31
CA GLY A 263 -8.80 36.04 -3.50
C GLY A 263 -8.30 35.10 -4.57
N MET A 264 -7.14 34.46 -4.38
CA MET A 264 -6.67 33.42 -5.28
C MET A 264 -7.42 32.08 -4.96
N SER A 265 -8.12 31.55 -5.94
CA SER A 265 -8.67 30.20 -5.85
C SER A 265 -7.55 29.19 -5.99
N ILE A 266 -7.46 28.26 -5.03
CA ILE A 266 -6.59 27.08 -5.11
C ILE A 266 -7.41 25.88 -5.58
N ASP A 267 -8.13 26.05 -6.69
CA ASP A 267 -8.87 24.97 -7.33
C ASP A 267 -7.87 24.00 -7.97
N GLY A 268 -7.71 22.87 -7.42
CA GLY A 268 -6.78 21.87 -7.92
C GLY A 268 -6.51 20.81 -6.88
N GLU A 269 -7.55 20.19 -6.37
CA GLU A 269 -7.39 18.97 -5.58
C GLU A 269 -6.95 17.83 -6.51
N GLY A 270 -5.86 17.16 -6.14
CA GLY A 270 -5.37 15.96 -6.81
C GLY A 270 -4.24 16.20 -7.83
N ARG A 271 -3.97 15.16 -8.64
CA ARG A 271 -2.83 15.06 -9.57
C ARG A 271 -2.85 16.02 -10.78
N ARG A 272 -3.87 16.83 -10.93
CA ARG A 272 -4.00 17.82 -12.02
C ARG A 272 -3.92 19.22 -11.45
N SER A 273 -2.75 19.63 -10.96
CA SER A 273 -2.47 21.05 -10.84
C SER A 273 -2.39 21.62 -12.25
N LYS A 274 -3.16 22.66 -12.54
CA LYS A 274 -2.89 23.52 -13.69
C LYS A 274 -1.66 24.34 -13.33
N HIS A 275 -0.57 24.14 -14.06
CA HIS A 275 0.56 25.05 -14.07
C HIS A 275 0.18 26.34 -14.76
#